data_69085b44598330628ac98c6e37c66604
#
_entry.id   69085b44598330628ac98c6e37c66604
#
_cell.length_a   1.000
_cell.length_b   1.000
_cell.length_c   1.000
_cell.angle_alpha   90.00
_cell.angle_beta   90.00
_cell.angle_gamma   90.00
#
_symmetry.space_group_name_H-M   'P 1'
#
loop_
_entity.id
_entity.type
_entity.pdbx_description
1 polymer ?
#
loop_
_entity_poly.entity_id
_entity_poly.type
_entity_poly.pdbx_seq_one_letter_code
_entity_poly.pdbx_strand_id
1 'polypeptide(L)'
;EEAVKRIREIHMYDVLRADRCISVNSMEARVPFGDIDFVRYVMAVDPALKVNRYGKGKYLLRHAFENTPEGDYLPRSILFREKAAFSDAVGHSMVDYLKEYAEMLYSDEEYEARRSRYSFAQPFTKESLLYRELFEKYYPGQSAMVKDFWMPNKSWEGCDVNDPSARVLSNYAASGI
;
A
#
# COMPACT_ATOMS: atom_id res chain seq x y z
N GLU A 1 15.29 10.60 3.07
CA GLU A 1 14.79 11.02 1.74
C GLU A 1 13.55 10.23 1.34
N GLU A 2 13.56 8.89 1.38
CA GLU A 2 12.42 8.05 0.99
C GLU A 2 11.14 8.35 1.80
N ALA A 3 11.22 8.54 3.11
CA ALA A 3 10.07 8.88 3.94
C ALA A 3 9.43 10.21 3.51
N VAL A 4 10.24 11.21 3.15
CA VAL A 4 9.75 12.50 2.63
C VAL A 4 9.02 12.30 1.30
N LYS A 5 9.60 11.51 0.40
CA LYS A 5 8.98 11.16 -0.87
C LYS A 5 7.62 10.50 -0.65
N ARG A 6 7.55 9.46 0.21
CA ARG A 6 6.30 8.73 0.46
C ARG A 6 5.21 9.59 1.07
N ILE A 7 5.55 10.51 1.97
CA ILE A 7 4.56 11.45 2.51
C ILE A 7 4.05 12.41 1.45
N ARG A 8 4.90 12.89 0.56
CA ARG A 8 4.49 13.77 -0.55
C ARG A 8 3.56 13.07 -1.54
N GLU A 9 3.75 11.78 -1.75
CA GLU A 9 3.05 10.97 -2.75
C GLU A 9 1.86 10.18 -2.20
N ILE A 10 1.65 10.16 -0.88
CA ILE A 10 0.63 9.30 -0.25
C ILE A 10 -0.80 9.57 -0.76
N HIS A 11 -1.07 10.80 -1.16
CA HIS A 11 -2.35 11.21 -1.74
C HIS A 11 -2.62 10.58 -3.12
N MET A 12 -1.59 10.11 -3.80
CA MET A 12 -1.72 9.45 -5.11
C MET A 12 -2.00 7.94 -4.99
N TYR A 13 -1.75 7.35 -3.84
CA TYR A 13 -1.80 5.89 -3.64
C TYR A 13 -2.74 5.48 -2.50
N ASP A 14 -2.21 5.31 -1.30
CA ASP A 14 -2.98 4.76 -0.18
C ASP A 14 -4.17 5.64 0.23
N VAL A 15 -3.97 6.94 0.30
CA VAL A 15 -5.04 7.88 0.66
C VAL A 15 -6.08 7.95 -0.45
N LEU A 16 -5.66 8.00 -1.72
CA LEU A 16 -6.61 8.00 -2.85
C LEU A 16 -7.48 6.74 -2.84
N ARG A 17 -6.87 5.57 -2.65
CA ARG A 17 -7.59 4.30 -2.57
C ARG A 17 -8.56 4.29 -1.39
N ALA A 18 -8.10 4.66 -0.20
CA ALA A 18 -8.93 4.70 0.99
C ALA A 18 -10.11 5.67 0.82
N ASP A 19 -9.85 6.87 0.33
CA ASP A 19 -10.88 7.87 0.06
C ASP A 19 -11.96 7.35 -0.90
N ARG A 20 -11.56 6.80 -2.05
CA ARG A 20 -12.51 6.27 -3.03
C ARG A 20 -13.36 5.13 -2.48
N CYS A 21 -12.74 4.19 -1.76
CA CYS A 21 -13.46 3.05 -1.19
C CYS A 21 -14.40 3.42 -0.05
N ILE A 22 -14.10 4.48 0.69
CA ILE A 22 -14.90 4.92 1.84
C ILE A 22 -15.99 5.88 1.41
N SER A 23 -15.66 6.87 0.58
CA SER A 23 -16.59 7.91 0.12
C SER A 23 -17.76 7.35 -0.69
N VAL A 24 -17.56 6.29 -1.47
CA VAL A 24 -18.63 5.62 -2.22
C VAL A 24 -19.74 5.07 -1.30
N ASN A 25 -19.40 4.80 -0.04
CA ASN A 25 -20.34 4.37 0.99
C ASN A 25 -20.86 5.54 1.88
N SER A 26 -20.69 6.77 1.42
CA SER A 26 -21.08 7.97 2.17
C SER A 26 -20.46 8.08 3.57
N MET A 27 -19.25 7.55 3.72
CA MET A 27 -18.48 7.60 4.95
C MET A 27 -17.24 8.50 4.78
N GLU A 28 -16.76 9.04 5.88
CA GLU A 28 -15.55 9.85 5.93
C GLU A 28 -14.50 9.17 6.83
N ALA A 29 -13.29 8.99 6.30
CA ALA A 29 -12.20 8.42 7.07
C ALA A 29 -11.60 9.43 8.04
N ARG A 30 -11.33 9.00 9.27
CA ARG A 30 -10.51 9.74 10.23
C ARG A 30 -9.10 9.13 10.20
N VAL A 31 -8.11 9.99 9.94
CA VAL A 31 -6.72 9.56 9.70
C VAL A 31 -5.77 10.28 10.68
N PRO A 32 -5.72 9.89 11.96
CA PRO A 32 -4.94 10.59 12.97
C PRO A 32 -3.44 10.66 12.63
N PHE A 33 -2.89 9.67 11.93
CA PHE A 33 -1.51 9.71 11.43
C PHE A 33 -1.30 10.66 10.24
N GLY A 34 -2.37 11.17 9.65
CA GLY A 34 -2.35 12.19 8.60
C GLY A 34 -2.49 13.62 9.14
N ASP A 35 -2.65 13.79 10.44
CA ASP A 35 -2.66 15.10 11.08
C ASP A 35 -1.35 15.85 10.78
N ILE A 36 -1.47 17.12 10.37
CA ILE A 36 -0.32 17.89 9.89
C ILE A 36 0.71 18.12 11.00
N ASP A 37 0.27 18.37 12.22
CA ASP A 37 1.17 18.65 13.33
C ASP A 37 1.85 17.36 13.79
N PHE A 38 1.13 16.24 13.80
CA PHE A 38 1.72 14.92 14.01
C PHE A 38 2.78 14.59 12.95
N VAL A 39 2.48 14.80 11.67
CA VAL A 39 3.42 14.55 10.56
C VAL A 39 4.67 15.44 10.71
N ARG A 40 4.49 16.73 10.98
CA ARG A 40 5.60 17.67 11.21
C ARG A 40 6.49 17.23 12.36
N TYR A 41 5.87 16.86 13.48
CA TYR A 41 6.59 16.36 14.64
C TYR A 41 7.41 15.12 14.32
N VAL A 42 6.78 14.09 13.75
CA VAL A 42 7.46 12.83 13.41
C VAL A 42 8.58 13.05 12.39
N MET A 43 8.36 13.93 11.41
CA MET A 43 9.38 14.23 10.40
C MET A 43 10.56 15.03 10.96
N ALA A 44 10.36 15.81 12.03
CA ALA A 44 11.43 16.53 12.72
C ALA A 44 12.28 15.62 13.62
N VAL A 45 11.79 14.45 14.03
CA VAL A 45 12.57 13.47 14.79
C VAL A 45 13.78 13.01 13.98
N ASP A 46 14.95 12.96 14.61
CA ASP A 46 16.19 12.48 13.99
C ASP A 46 15.96 11.12 13.32
N PRO A 47 16.26 10.97 12.02
CA PRO A 47 16.14 9.70 11.31
C PRO A 47 16.83 8.53 12.00
N ALA A 48 17.96 8.76 12.69
CA ALA A 48 18.68 7.73 13.42
C ALA A 48 17.86 7.09 14.56
N LEU A 49 16.94 7.85 15.16
CA LEU A 49 16.03 7.36 16.21
C LEU A 49 14.85 6.55 15.64
N LYS A 50 14.55 6.73 14.35
CA LYS A 50 13.46 6.03 13.66
C LYS A 50 13.90 4.72 13.03
N VAL A 51 15.21 4.47 12.94
CA VAL A 51 15.74 3.19 12.43
C VAL A 51 15.42 2.07 13.41
N ASN A 52 14.84 0.98 12.89
CA ASN A 52 14.53 -0.18 13.73
C ASN A 52 15.81 -0.91 14.16
N ARG A 53 16.18 -0.72 15.42
CA ARG A 53 17.32 -1.39 16.08
C ARG A 53 16.88 -2.42 17.11
N TYR A 54 15.57 -2.60 17.28
CA TYR A 54 14.98 -3.37 18.38
C TYR A 54 14.33 -4.67 17.92
N GLY A 55 14.47 -5.01 16.64
CA GLY A 55 13.84 -6.20 16.06
C GLY A 55 12.31 -6.19 16.13
N LYS A 56 11.71 -5.00 16.28
CA LYS A 56 10.25 -4.84 16.40
C LYS A 56 9.77 -3.67 15.56
N GLY A 57 8.96 -3.95 14.57
CA GLY A 57 8.40 -2.91 13.70
C GLY A 57 7.59 -1.88 14.47
N LYS A 58 7.71 -0.60 14.09
CA LYS A 58 7.06 0.55 14.72
C LYS A 58 7.42 0.73 16.20
N TYR A 59 8.61 0.36 16.60
CA TYR A 59 9.03 0.34 18.01
C TYR A 59 8.84 1.70 18.70
N LEU A 60 9.27 2.80 18.09
CA LEU A 60 9.16 4.13 18.67
C LEU A 60 7.71 4.48 19.04
N LEU A 61 6.77 4.21 18.13
CA LEU A 61 5.34 4.44 18.38
C LEU A 61 4.80 3.53 19.49
N ARG A 62 5.17 2.25 19.50
CA ARG A 62 4.73 1.29 20.52
C ARG A 62 5.26 1.68 21.89
N HIS A 63 6.54 2.05 21.96
CA HIS A 63 7.19 2.46 23.20
C HIS A 63 6.59 3.75 23.78
N ALA A 64 6.11 4.65 22.95
CA ALA A 64 5.43 5.87 23.39
C ALA A 64 4.14 5.59 24.19
N PHE A 65 3.54 4.41 24.04
CA PHE A 65 2.33 3.98 24.76
C PHE A 65 2.61 2.89 25.79
N GLU A 66 3.87 2.58 26.06
CA GLU A 66 4.30 1.66 27.11
C GLU A 66 4.61 2.44 28.39
N ASN A 67 4.06 2.01 29.52
CA ASN A 67 4.31 2.60 30.85
C ASN A 67 4.06 4.13 30.89
N THR A 68 2.91 4.58 30.38
CA THR A 68 2.58 6.00 30.43
C THR A 68 2.24 6.45 31.86
N PRO A 69 2.38 7.75 32.20
CA PRO A 69 2.03 8.25 33.52
C PRO A 69 0.59 7.98 33.93
N GLU A 70 -0.33 7.89 32.94
CA GLU A 70 -1.75 7.63 33.14
C GLU A 70 -2.08 6.13 33.21
N GLY A 71 -1.07 5.28 33.05
CA GLY A 71 -1.22 3.82 32.99
C GLY A 71 -1.17 3.25 31.57
N ASP A 72 -1.40 1.95 31.44
CA ASP A 72 -1.32 1.27 30.18
C ASP A 72 -2.60 1.49 29.37
N TYR A 73 -2.52 2.16 28.24
CA TYR A 73 -3.66 2.35 27.31
C TYR A 73 -4.07 1.06 26.60
N LEU A 74 -3.12 0.15 26.38
CA LEU A 74 -3.34 -1.10 25.67
C LEU A 74 -2.66 -2.27 26.40
N PRO A 75 -3.31 -3.45 26.44
CA PRO A 75 -2.64 -4.65 26.88
C PRO A 75 -1.35 -4.88 26.08
N ARG A 76 -0.30 -5.35 26.75
CA ARG A 76 1.01 -5.60 26.13
C ARG A 76 0.92 -6.57 24.92
N SER A 77 0.03 -7.55 24.98
CA SER A 77 -0.24 -8.47 23.87
C SER A 77 -0.76 -7.78 22.61
N ILE A 78 -1.46 -6.66 22.75
CA ILE A 78 -1.92 -5.84 21.62
C ILE A 78 -0.84 -4.86 21.20
N LEU A 79 -0.24 -4.16 22.16
CA LEU A 79 0.76 -3.12 21.91
C LEU A 79 1.96 -3.69 21.15
N PHE A 80 2.41 -4.90 21.48
CA PHE A 80 3.60 -5.55 20.90
C PHE A 80 3.26 -6.73 19.98
N ARG A 81 2.00 -6.87 19.53
CA ARG A 81 1.67 -7.92 18.56
C ARG A 81 2.50 -7.80 17.29
N GLU A 82 2.74 -8.92 16.61
CA GLU A 82 3.42 -8.89 15.32
C GLU A 82 2.65 -8.01 14.32
N LYS A 83 3.40 -7.20 13.56
CA LYS A 83 2.83 -6.38 12.51
C LYS A 83 2.45 -7.30 11.34
N ALA A 84 1.21 -7.19 10.88
CA ALA A 84 0.79 -7.77 9.62
C ALA A 84 0.19 -6.66 8.73
N ALA A 85 0.33 -6.79 7.42
CA ALA A 85 -0.46 -6.00 6.50
C ALA A 85 -1.93 -6.42 6.63
N PHE A 86 -2.86 -5.55 6.28
CA PHE A 86 -4.29 -5.89 6.35
C PHE A 86 -4.62 -7.13 5.50
N SER A 87 -4.06 -7.19 4.29
CA SER A 87 -4.19 -8.34 3.40
C SER A 87 -3.70 -9.64 4.02
N ASP A 88 -2.60 -9.61 4.78
CA ASP A 88 -2.06 -10.81 5.45
C ASP A 88 -2.93 -11.22 6.62
N ALA A 89 -3.49 -10.24 7.35
CA ALA A 89 -4.31 -10.50 8.54
C ALA A 89 -5.68 -11.10 8.20
N VAL A 90 -6.26 -10.76 7.04
CA VAL A 90 -7.56 -11.27 6.58
C VAL A 90 -7.44 -12.41 5.56
N GLY A 91 -6.21 -12.79 5.21
CA GLY A 91 -5.89 -13.78 4.18
C GLY A 91 -5.88 -13.20 2.76
N HIS A 92 -5.23 -13.93 1.86
CA HIS A 92 -5.08 -13.54 0.46
C HIS A 92 -6.22 -14.00 -0.45
N SER A 93 -7.27 -14.60 0.10
CA SER A 93 -8.32 -15.29 -0.65
C SER A 93 -8.98 -14.43 -1.74
N MET A 94 -9.28 -13.16 -1.46
CA MET A 94 -9.85 -12.27 -2.48
C MET A 94 -8.87 -11.97 -3.62
N VAL A 95 -7.61 -11.80 -3.30
CA VAL A 95 -6.56 -11.49 -4.27
C VAL A 95 -6.32 -12.69 -5.18
N ASP A 96 -6.20 -13.88 -4.59
CA ASP A 96 -6.01 -15.12 -5.34
C ASP A 96 -7.24 -15.41 -6.23
N TYR A 97 -8.44 -15.23 -5.69
CA TYR A 97 -9.69 -15.33 -6.45
C TYR A 97 -9.72 -14.38 -7.66
N LEU A 98 -9.33 -13.11 -7.51
CA LEU A 98 -9.32 -12.15 -8.62
C LEU A 98 -8.28 -12.48 -9.68
N LYS A 99 -7.13 -13.03 -9.28
CA LYS A 99 -6.15 -13.57 -10.23
C LYS A 99 -6.70 -14.74 -11.03
N GLU A 100 -7.24 -15.75 -10.34
CA GLU A 100 -7.83 -16.92 -10.97
C GLU A 100 -8.98 -16.51 -11.89
N TYR A 101 -9.82 -15.58 -11.46
CA TYR A 101 -10.89 -15.04 -12.27
C TYR A 101 -10.37 -14.36 -13.55
N ALA A 102 -9.33 -13.56 -13.45
CA ALA A 102 -8.72 -12.90 -14.60
C ALA A 102 -8.06 -13.91 -15.56
N GLU A 103 -7.44 -14.97 -15.02
CA GLU A 103 -6.89 -16.06 -15.84
C GLU A 103 -7.98 -16.82 -16.63
N MET A 104 -9.16 -17.01 -16.03
CA MET A 104 -10.31 -17.62 -16.72
C MET A 104 -10.94 -16.67 -17.75
N LEU A 105 -10.88 -15.36 -17.51
CA LEU A 105 -11.55 -14.36 -18.34
C LEU A 105 -10.82 -14.06 -19.64
N TYR A 106 -9.50 -14.14 -19.64
CA TYR A 106 -8.65 -13.77 -20.77
C TYR A 106 -7.75 -14.94 -21.20
N SER A 107 -7.80 -15.35 -22.47
CA SER A 107 -6.71 -16.13 -23.04
C SER A 107 -5.42 -15.28 -23.13
N ASP A 108 -4.28 -15.90 -23.40
CA ASP A 108 -3.03 -15.16 -23.55
C ASP A 108 -3.06 -14.24 -24.77
N GLU A 109 -3.68 -14.69 -25.88
CA GLU A 109 -3.87 -13.91 -27.10
C GLU A 109 -4.79 -12.71 -26.86
N GLU A 110 -5.90 -12.90 -26.14
CA GLU A 110 -6.83 -11.83 -25.79
C GLU A 110 -6.15 -10.81 -24.86
N TYR A 111 -5.39 -11.28 -23.88
CA TYR A 111 -4.64 -10.42 -22.97
C TYR A 111 -3.67 -9.52 -23.75
N GLU A 112 -2.82 -10.08 -24.62
CA GLU A 112 -1.87 -9.29 -25.40
C GLU A 112 -2.58 -8.32 -26.37
N ALA A 113 -3.63 -8.76 -27.03
CA ALA A 113 -4.40 -7.91 -27.96
C ALA A 113 -5.12 -6.76 -27.25
N ARG A 114 -5.60 -6.97 -26.02
CA ARG A 114 -6.35 -5.95 -25.28
C ARG A 114 -5.41 -4.99 -24.55
N ARG A 115 -4.35 -5.49 -23.90
CA ARG A 115 -3.38 -4.64 -23.20
C ARG A 115 -2.64 -3.67 -24.14
N SER A 116 -2.40 -4.09 -25.38
CA SER A 116 -1.71 -3.28 -26.39
C SER A 116 -2.49 -2.01 -26.79
N ARG A 117 -3.79 -1.94 -26.49
CA ARG A 117 -4.62 -0.75 -26.72
C ARG A 117 -4.29 0.40 -25.78
N TYR A 118 -3.62 0.11 -24.67
CA TYR A 118 -3.28 1.08 -23.64
C TYR A 118 -1.81 1.48 -23.73
N SER A 119 -1.54 2.69 -24.20
CA SER A 119 -0.18 3.24 -24.30
C SER A 119 0.33 3.81 -22.98
N PHE A 120 -0.58 4.26 -22.11
CA PHE A 120 -0.26 4.78 -20.78
C PHE A 120 -0.70 3.80 -19.69
N ALA A 121 0.17 3.56 -18.71
CA ALA A 121 -0.08 2.62 -17.62
C ALA A 121 -0.55 1.24 -18.14
N GLN A 122 0.20 0.70 -19.12
CA GLN A 122 -0.14 -0.57 -19.76
C GLN A 122 -0.23 -1.69 -18.73
N PRO A 123 -1.29 -2.51 -18.76
CA PRO A 123 -1.44 -3.63 -17.83
C PRO A 123 -0.28 -4.63 -17.89
N PHE A 124 0.23 -5.04 -16.73
CA PHE A 124 1.34 -5.99 -16.58
C PHE A 124 0.88 -7.46 -16.49
N THR A 125 -0.35 -7.67 -16.02
CA THR A 125 -0.94 -8.99 -15.77
C THR A 125 -2.39 -9.00 -16.25
N LYS A 126 -2.99 -10.18 -16.41
CA LYS A 126 -4.43 -10.31 -16.71
C LYS A 126 -5.30 -9.64 -15.63
N GLU A 127 -4.92 -9.77 -14.35
CA GLU A 127 -5.58 -9.07 -13.26
C GLU A 127 -5.51 -7.54 -13.41
N SER A 128 -4.35 -7.00 -13.78
CA SER A 128 -4.22 -5.55 -14.01
C SER A 128 -4.99 -5.10 -15.27
N LEU A 129 -5.14 -5.96 -16.27
CA LEU A 129 -6.01 -5.69 -17.42
C LEU A 129 -7.49 -5.63 -17.00
N LEU A 130 -7.95 -6.55 -16.15
CA LEU A 130 -9.30 -6.51 -15.60
C LEU A 130 -9.58 -5.17 -14.90
N TYR A 131 -8.66 -4.71 -14.04
CA TYR A 131 -8.82 -3.41 -13.38
C TYR A 131 -8.81 -2.25 -14.36
N ARG A 132 -7.97 -2.31 -15.39
CA ARG A 132 -7.92 -1.27 -16.42
C ARG A 132 -9.22 -1.21 -17.23
N GLU A 133 -9.76 -2.33 -17.63
CA GLU A 133 -11.03 -2.38 -18.37
C GLU A 133 -12.21 -1.90 -17.51
N LEU A 134 -12.23 -2.24 -16.21
CA LEU A 134 -13.21 -1.70 -15.27
C LEU A 134 -13.06 -0.18 -15.13
N PHE A 135 -11.82 0.33 -15.04
CA PHE A 135 -11.58 1.78 -15.00
C PHE A 135 -12.13 2.47 -16.26
N GLU A 136 -11.80 1.97 -17.45
CA GLU A 136 -12.28 2.55 -18.72
C GLU A 136 -13.80 2.44 -18.89
N LYS A 137 -14.43 1.42 -18.30
CA LYS A 137 -15.89 1.30 -18.30
C LYS A 137 -16.56 2.45 -17.54
N TYR A 138 -16.02 2.86 -16.40
CA TYR A 138 -16.62 3.89 -15.54
C TYR A 138 -16.04 5.29 -15.78
N TYR A 139 -14.82 5.37 -16.29
CA TYR A 139 -14.09 6.61 -16.55
C TYR A 139 -13.46 6.60 -17.95
N PRO A 140 -14.27 6.52 -19.02
CA PRO A 140 -13.76 6.35 -20.38
C PRO A 140 -12.85 7.51 -20.78
N GLY A 141 -11.65 7.18 -21.27
CA GLY A 141 -10.67 8.16 -21.71
C GLY A 141 -9.99 8.98 -20.59
N GLN A 142 -10.22 8.64 -19.33
CA GLN A 142 -9.69 9.40 -18.18
C GLN A 142 -8.41 8.79 -17.58
N SER A 143 -7.71 7.94 -18.30
CA SER A 143 -6.50 7.27 -17.79
C SER A 143 -5.38 8.23 -17.35
N ALA A 144 -5.34 9.46 -17.88
CA ALA A 144 -4.42 10.50 -17.41
C ALA A 144 -4.63 10.93 -15.95
N MET A 145 -5.77 10.57 -15.33
CA MET A 145 -5.98 10.72 -13.89
C MET A 145 -5.10 9.79 -13.06
N VAL A 146 -4.70 8.66 -13.61
CA VAL A 146 -3.72 7.75 -12.99
C VAL A 146 -2.35 8.39 -13.16
N LYS A 147 -1.71 8.78 -12.06
CA LYS A 147 -0.42 9.49 -12.11
C LYS A 147 0.73 8.54 -12.40
N ASP A 148 0.79 7.44 -11.67
CA ASP A 148 1.84 6.44 -11.79
C ASP A 148 1.45 5.18 -10.99
N PHE A 149 2.24 4.12 -11.14
CA PHE A 149 2.20 2.97 -10.24
C PHE A 149 3.05 3.24 -9.00
N TRP A 150 2.56 2.76 -7.84
CA TRP A 150 3.43 2.69 -6.69
C TRP A 150 4.50 1.64 -6.94
N MET A 151 5.76 2.04 -6.84
CA MET A 151 6.91 1.14 -6.96
C MET A 151 7.82 1.28 -5.73
N PRO A 152 8.43 0.19 -5.26
CA PRO A 152 9.45 0.27 -4.23
C PRO A 152 10.68 1.03 -4.74
N ASN A 153 11.54 1.45 -3.82
CA ASN A 153 12.82 2.05 -4.20
C ASN A 153 13.76 0.96 -4.74
N LYS A 154 14.00 1.01 -6.04
CA LYS A 154 14.81 0.01 -6.76
C LYS A 154 16.26 -0.09 -6.30
N SER A 155 16.78 0.93 -5.60
CA SER A 155 18.13 0.89 -5.03
C SER A 155 18.23 0.02 -3.78
N TRP A 156 17.12 -0.44 -3.22
CA TRP A 156 17.10 -1.30 -2.07
C TRP A 156 17.16 -2.77 -2.47
N GLU A 157 17.89 -3.55 -1.69
CA GLU A 157 18.02 -4.97 -1.91
C GLU A 157 16.65 -5.67 -1.99
N GLY A 158 16.44 -6.49 -3.00
CA GLY A 158 15.19 -7.20 -3.23
C GLY A 158 14.03 -6.33 -3.77
N CYS A 159 14.28 -5.04 -4.08
CA CYS A 159 13.25 -4.10 -4.52
C CYS A 159 13.38 -3.68 -5.99
N ASP A 160 14.33 -4.23 -6.76
CA ASP A 160 14.44 -3.97 -8.20
C ASP A 160 13.46 -4.85 -8.99
N VAL A 161 12.21 -4.42 -9.01
CA VAL A 161 11.08 -5.11 -9.65
C VAL A 161 10.40 -4.19 -10.67
N ASN A 162 9.80 -4.76 -11.69
CA ASN A 162 9.06 -4.03 -12.73
C ASN A 162 7.54 -4.21 -12.59
N ASP A 163 7.09 -5.27 -11.93
CA ASP A 163 5.67 -5.48 -11.60
C ASP A 163 5.31 -4.62 -10.36
N PRO A 164 4.27 -3.78 -10.41
CA PRO A 164 3.82 -2.98 -9.28
C PRO A 164 3.18 -3.80 -8.15
N SER A 165 2.96 -5.10 -8.33
CA SER A 165 2.44 -5.96 -7.28
C SER A 165 3.47 -6.15 -6.15
N ALA A 166 3.13 -5.77 -4.92
CA ALA A 166 4.00 -5.96 -3.76
C ALA A 166 4.36 -7.44 -3.50
N ARG A 167 3.59 -8.37 -4.05
CA ARG A 167 3.81 -9.82 -3.89
C ARG A 167 5.02 -10.38 -4.63
N VAL A 168 5.59 -9.62 -5.56
CA VAL A 168 6.84 -10.01 -6.23
C VAL A 168 8.08 -9.62 -5.42
N LEU A 169 7.92 -8.88 -4.33
CA LEU A 169 9.03 -8.52 -3.45
C LEU A 169 9.49 -9.73 -2.64
N SER A 170 10.79 -9.99 -2.63
CA SER A 170 11.37 -11.13 -1.89
C SER A 170 11.18 -11.02 -0.36
N ASN A 171 11.03 -9.80 0.14
CA ASN A 171 10.84 -9.51 1.57
C ASN A 171 9.39 -9.15 1.93
N TYR A 172 8.43 -9.48 1.10
CA TYR A 172 7.04 -9.10 1.29
C TYR A 172 6.47 -9.55 2.66
N ALA A 173 6.74 -10.79 3.04
CA ALA A 173 6.30 -11.34 4.32
C ALA A 173 6.99 -10.69 5.54
N ALA A 174 8.15 -10.07 5.34
CA ALA A 174 8.90 -9.37 6.38
C ALA A 174 8.52 -7.89 6.51
N SER A 175 7.45 -7.44 5.86
CA SER A 175 7.00 -6.06 5.92
C SER A 175 6.60 -5.67 7.35
N GLY A 176 7.44 -4.89 8.00
CA GLY A 176 7.20 -4.41 9.37
C GLY A 176 8.14 -4.99 10.43
N ILE A 177 9.12 -5.77 10.02
CA ILE A 177 10.28 -6.11 10.86
C ILE A 177 11.32 -5.01 10.78
#